data_918b5aacb69639c7328a5447568de00d
#
_entry.id   918b5aacb69639c7328a5447568de00d
#
_cell.length_a   1.000
_cell.length_b   1.000
_cell.length_c   1.000
_cell.angle_alpha   90.00
_cell.angle_beta   90.00
_cell.angle_gamma   90.00
#
_symmetry.space_group_name_H-M   'P 1'
#
loop_
_entity.id
_entity.type
_entity.pdbx_description
1 polymer ?
#
loop_
_entity_poly.entity_id
_entity_poly.type
_entity_poly.pdbx_seq_one_letter_code
_entity_poly.pdbx_strand_id
1 'polypeptide(L)'
;MKIEERLEKARELHERGYNCAQSVACAFADKTDVPVDVLFAANEGYGAGQGTMDGVCGALMGAIMLGGLQSSTRNLAQPNSKPATMKLSRELMKAFEASAGALYCKDLKGVGTGKVICTCPDCISKACELAEELVYGNGESK
;
A
#
# COMPACT_ATOMS: atom_id res chain seq x y z
N MET A 1 -12.24 12.97 -1.87
CA MET A 1 -11.63 13.00 -0.52
C MET A 1 -10.24 13.60 -0.63
N LYS A 2 -9.95 14.56 0.22
CA LYS A 2 -8.63 15.19 0.24
C LYS A 2 -7.61 14.23 0.85
N ILE A 3 -6.32 14.44 0.52
CA ILE A 3 -5.27 13.55 1.03
C ILE A 3 -5.25 13.54 2.56
N GLU A 4 -5.46 14.68 3.21
CA GLU A 4 -5.48 14.74 4.67
C GLU A 4 -6.58 13.85 5.25
N GLU A 5 -7.74 13.83 4.62
CA GLU A 5 -8.85 12.97 5.04
C GLU A 5 -8.51 11.50 4.83
N ARG A 6 -7.79 11.20 3.74
CA ARG A 6 -7.37 9.84 3.43
C ARG A 6 -6.38 9.32 4.46
N LEU A 7 -5.42 10.16 4.82
CA LEU A 7 -4.42 9.81 5.85
C LEU A 7 -5.09 9.59 7.20
N GLU A 8 -6.06 10.44 7.55
CA GLU A 8 -6.82 10.29 8.79
C GLU A 8 -7.61 8.98 8.80
N LYS A 9 -8.23 8.66 7.67
CA LYS A 9 -8.97 7.41 7.52
C LYS A 9 -8.07 6.21 7.77
N ALA A 10 -6.90 6.19 7.13
CA ALA A 10 -5.95 5.09 7.28
C ALA A 10 -5.49 4.96 8.73
N ARG A 11 -5.25 6.09 9.40
CA ARG A 11 -4.85 6.08 10.81
C ARG A 11 -5.94 5.49 11.69
N GLU A 12 -7.18 5.90 11.47
CA GLU A 12 -8.32 5.37 12.24
C GLU A 12 -8.46 3.87 12.06
N LEU A 13 -8.30 3.37 10.84
CA LEU A 13 -8.39 1.95 10.56
C LEU A 13 -7.29 1.18 11.30
N HIS A 14 -6.07 1.71 11.27
CA HIS A 14 -4.96 1.08 11.97
C HIS A 14 -5.21 1.02 13.48
N GLU A 15 -5.76 2.10 14.05
CA GLU A 15 -6.10 2.14 15.47
C GLU A 15 -7.19 1.13 15.83
N ARG A 16 -8.05 0.78 14.86
CA ARG A 16 -9.11 -0.20 15.06
C ARG A 16 -8.64 -1.64 14.89
N GLY A 17 -7.34 -1.85 14.63
CA GLY A 17 -6.77 -3.18 14.54
C GLY A 17 -6.48 -3.68 13.13
N TYR A 18 -6.70 -2.85 12.11
CA TYR A 18 -6.31 -3.22 10.74
C TYR A 18 -4.79 -3.25 10.67
N ASN A 19 -4.22 -4.20 9.92
CA ASN A 19 -2.77 -4.18 9.71
C ASN A 19 -2.41 -3.08 8.70
N CYS A 20 -1.10 -2.91 8.45
CA CYS A 20 -0.61 -1.84 7.58
C CYS A 20 -1.22 -1.91 6.18
N ALA A 21 -1.25 -3.10 5.59
CA ALA A 21 -1.77 -3.27 4.23
C ALA A 21 -3.28 -3.00 4.18
N GLN A 22 -4.02 -3.52 5.15
CA GLN A 22 -5.46 -3.30 5.24
C GLN A 22 -5.78 -1.82 5.43
N SER A 23 -4.99 -1.13 6.26
CA SER A 23 -5.19 0.29 6.53
C SER A 23 -5.05 1.12 5.25
N VAL A 24 -4.02 0.85 4.46
CA VAL A 24 -3.80 1.57 3.19
C VAL A 24 -4.90 1.22 2.18
N ALA A 25 -5.12 -0.07 1.94
CA ALA A 25 -6.05 -0.50 0.90
C ALA A 25 -7.48 -0.05 1.19
N CYS A 26 -7.95 -0.24 2.42
CA CYS A 26 -9.33 0.10 2.77
C CYS A 26 -9.56 1.60 2.86
N ALA A 27 -8.50 2.40 3.10
CA ALA A 27 -8.61 3.85 3.06
C ALA A 27 -8.92 4.36 1.65
N PHE A 28 -8.67 3.54 0.62
CA PHE A 28 -8.95 3.87 -0.78
C PHE A 28 -10.14 3.07 -1.34
N ALA A 29 -10.97 2.50 -0.48
CA ALA A 29 -12.09 1.68 -0.95
C ALA A 29 -13.00 2.41 -1.93
N ASP A 30 -13.17 3.72 -1.76
CA ASP A 30 -13.99 4.55 -2.65
C ASP A 30 -13.40 4.69 -4.06
N LYS A 31 -12.12 4.35 -4.24
CA LYS A 31 -11.45 4.40 -5.53
C LYS A 31 -11.47 3.06 -6.26
N THR A 32 -12.02 2.03 -5.65
CA THR A 32 -12.07 0.70 -6.25
C THR A 32 -13.51 0.24 -6.41
N ASP A 33 -13.71 -0.76 -7.27
CA ASP A 33 -14.99 -1.43 -7.43
C ASP A 33 -15.07 -2.72 -6.62
N VAL A 34 -14.05 -2.98 -5.79
CA VAL A 34 -13.99 -4.17 -4.95
C VAL A 34 -14.67 -3.89 -3.62
N PRO A 35 -15.57 -4.77 -3.15
CA PRO A 35 -16.20 -4.58 -1.84
C PRO A 35 -15.16 -4.46 -0.73
N VAL A 36 -15.43 -3.62 0.26
CA VAL A 36 -14.44 -3.31 1.30
C VAL A 36 -14.04 -4.55 2.10
N ASP A 37 -14.96 -5.48 2.33
CA ASP A 37 -14.64 -6.71 3.05
C ASP A 37 -13.67 -7.59 2.26
N VAL A 38 -13.75 -7.56 0.93
CA VAL A 38 -12.83 -8.29 0.07
C VAL A 38 -11.45 -7.61 0.08
N LEU A 39 -11.41 -6.27 0.03
CA LEU A 39 -10.15 -5.55 0.19
C LEU A 39 -9.48 -5.88 1.52
N PHE A 40 -10.27 -5.92 2.58
CA PHE A 40 -9.79 -6.27 3.92
C PHE A 40 -9.15 -7.66 3.91
N ALA A 41 -9.88 -8.65 3.40
CA ALA A 41 -9.40 -10.03 3.38
C ALA A 41 -8.18 -10.22 2.48
N ALA A 42 -8.18 -9.57 1.30
CA ALA A 42 -7.09 -9.72 0.34
C ALA A 42 -5.78 -9.14 0.86
N ASN A 43 -5.84 -8.18 1.78
CA ASN A 43 -4.66 -7.52 2.32
C ASN A 43 -4.22 -8.07 3.67
N GLU A 44 -5.00 -8.97 4.26
CA GLU A 44 -4.73 -9.45 5.62
C GLU A 44 -3.39 -10.17 5.74
N GLY A 45 -3.03 -10.96 4.74
CA GLY A 45 -1.78 -11.70 4.76
C GLY A 45 -0.53 -10.88 4.46
N TYR A 46 -0.68 -9.62 4.11
CA TYR A 46 0.46 -8.75 3.76
C TYR A 46 1.06 -8.04 4.96
N GLY A 47 0.38 -8.03 6.09
CA GLY A 47 0.84 -7.27 7.26
C GLY A 47 2.13 -7.84 7.85
N ALA A 48 2.87 -6.99 8.55
CA ALA A 48 4.10 -7.36 9.27
C ALA A 48 5.10 -8.11 8.39
N GLY A 49 5.38 -7.55 7.20
CA GLY A 49 6.32 -8.17 6.28
C GLY A 49 5.87 -9.57 5.89
N GLN A 50 4.59 -9.70 5.56
CA GLN A 50 3.91 -10.95 5.22
C GLN A 50 4.01 -11.98 6.36
N GLY A 51 3.86 -11.47 7.59
CA GLY A 51 3.78 -12.31 8.79
C GLY A 51 5.12 -12.72 9.38
N THR A 52 6.21 -12.45 8.68
CA THR A 52 7.55 -12.91 9.12
C THR A 52 8.48 -11.78 9.52
N MET A 53 8.12 -10.55 9.24
CA MET A 53 8.97 -9.35 9.32
C MET A 53 10.10 -9.35 8.28
N ASP A 54 10.32 -10.45 7.57
CA ASP A 54 11.37 -10.53 6.53
C ASP A 54 10.91 -9.99 5.19
N GLY A 55 9.61 -9.87 4.99
CA GLY A 55 9.07 -9.42 3.72
C GLY A 55 8.99 -7.91 3.58
N VAL A 56 8.44 -7.49 2.45
CA VAL A 56 8.26 -6.08 2.12
C VAL A 56 7.23 -5.45 3.05
N CYS A 57 7.41 -4.18 3.37
CA CYS A 57 6.48 -3.44 4.22
C CYS A 57 5.03 -3.62 3.76
N GLY A 58 4.16 -4.01 4.71
CA GLY A 58 2.75 -4.26 4.40
C GLY A 58 2.03 -3.04 3.83
N ALA A 59 2.38 -1.84 4.30
CA ALA A 59 1.76 -0.61 3.79
C ALA A 59 2.06 -0.45 2.29
N LEU A 60 3.30 -0.71 1.89
CA LEU A 60 3.67 -0.66 0.47
C LEU A 60 2.93 -1.73 -0.31
N MET A 61 2.78 -2.93 0.24
CA MET A 61 2.04 -4.01 -0.43
C MET A 61 0.59 -3.61 -0.67
N GLY A 62 -0.03 -2.92 0.28
CA GLY A 62 -1.39 -2.41 0.10
C GLY A 62 -1.48 -1.43 -1.08
N ALA A 63 -0.50 -0.53 -1.19
CA ALA A 63 -0.45 0.42 -2.30
C ALA A 63 -0.23 -0.31 -3.63
N ILE A 64 0.62 -1.33 -3.66
CA ILE A 64 0.87 -2.12 -4.86
C ILE A 64 -0.40 -2.84 -5.31
N MET A 65 -1.16 -3.40 -4.36
CA MET A 65 -2.41 -4.07 -4.67
C MET A 65 -3.41 -3.07 -5.29
N LEU A 66 -3.51 -1.86 -4.74
CA LEU A 66 -4.35 -0.82 -5.32
C LEU A 66 -3.90 -0.49 -6.74
N GLY A 67 -2.59 -0.44 -6.96
CA GLY A 67 -2.02 -0.21 -8.29
C GLY A 67 -2.47 -1.26 -9.29
N GLY A 68 -2.50 -2.52 -8.87
CA GLY A 68 -2.98 -3.60 -9.72
C GLY A 68 -4.45 -3.44 -10.10
N LEU A 69 -5.28 -3.11 -9.11
CA LEU A 69 -6.70 -2.90 -9.36
C LEU A 69 -6.95 -1.75 -10.33
N GLN A 70 -6.15 -0.69 -10.22
CA GLN A 70 -6.32 0.50 -11.06
C GLN A 70 -5.76 0.30 -12.47
N SER A 71 -4.63 -0.39 -12.60
CA SER A 71 -3.89 -0.52 -13.85
C SER A 71 -4.30 -1.71 -14.71
N SER A 72 -4.81 -2.78 -14.09
CA SER A 72 -5.13 -4.00 -14.81
C SER A 72 -6.31 -3.83 -15.76
N THR A 73 -6.20 -4.38 -16.95
CA THR A 73 -7.32 -4.45 -17.88
C THR A 73 -8.30 -5.56 -17.52
N ARG A 74 -7.86 -6.49 -16.63
CA ARG A 74 -8.66 -7.67 -16.24
C ARG A 74 -9.06 -8.53 -17.43
N ASN A 75 -8.23 -8.52 -18.46
CA ASN A 75 -8.49 -9.33 -19.66
C ASN A 75 -7.96 -10.75 -19.42
N LEU A 76 -8.84 -11.60 -18.93
CA LEU A 76 -8.47 -12.97 -18.55
C LEU A 76 -8.13 -13.82 -19.76
N ALA A 77 -8.78 -13.57 -20.90
CA ALA A 77 -8.54 -14.35 -22.12
C ALA A 77 -7.17 -14.05 -22.73
N GLN A 78 -6.76 -12.78 -22.65
CA GLN A 78 -5.46 -12.35 -23.17
C GLN A 78 -4.85 -11.34 -22.21
N PRO A 79 -4.09 -11.81 -21.22
CA PRO A 79 -3.46 -10.89 -20.24
C PRO A 79 -2.54 -9.91 -20.97
N ASN A 80 -2.88 -8.63 -20.92
CA ASN A 80 -2.19 -7.60 -21.70
C ASN A 80 -1.78 -6.36 -20.93
N SER A 81 -1.97 -6.35 -19.60
CA SER A 81 -1.64 -5.17 -18.80
C SER A 81 -0.45 -5.40 -17.85
N LYS A 82 0.09 -6.61 -17.82
CA LYS A 82 1.16 -6.97 -16.88
C LYS A 82 2.36 -6.02 -16.94
N PRO A 83 2.91 -5.69 -18.13
CA PRO A 83 4.08 -4.80 -18.17
C PRO A 83 3.80 -3.42 -17.57
N ALA A 84 2.65 -2.84 -17.82
CA ALA A 84 2.29 -1.52 -17.30
C ALA A 84 2.11 -1.57 -15.79
N THR A 85 1.43 -2.60 -15.29
CA THR A 85 1.20 -2.75 -13.86
C THR A 85 2.51 -3.00 -13.11
N MET A 86 3.39 -3.82 -13.68
CA MET A 86 4.69 -4.09 -13.05
C MET A 86 5.57 -2.84 -13.03
N LYS A 87 5.47 -1.99 -14.06
CA LYS A 87 6.18 -0.72 -14.07
C LYS A 87 5.70 0.17 -12.93
N LEU A 88 4.39 0.24 -12.72
CA LEU A 88 3.82 1.00 -11.61
C LEU A 88 4.31 0.46 -10.27
N SER A 89 4.36 -0.86 -10.11
CA SER A 89 4.87 -1.47 -8.89
C SER A 89 6.32 -1.07 -8.62
N ARG A 90 7.16 -1.08 -9.67
CA ARG A 90 8.56 -0.66 -9.53
C ARG A 90 8.67 0.80 -9.09
N GLU A 91 7.82 1.66 -9.66
CA GLU A 91 7.81 3.07 -9.29
C GLU A 91 7.40 3.28 -7.85
N LEU A 92 6.39 2.54 -7.39
CA LEU A 92 5.96 2.59 -6.01
C LEU A 92 7.07 2.12 -5.06
N MET A 93 7.74 1.03 -5.41
CA MET A 93 8.82 0.51 -4.57
C MET A 93 9.99 1.48 -4.47
N LYS A 94 10.39 2.07 -5.58
CA LYS A 94 11.49 3.04 -5.58
C LYS A 94 11.14 4.28 -4.77
N ALA A 95 9.94 4.81 -4.95
CA ALA A 95 9.50 6.00 -4.24
C ALA A 95 9.36 5.74 -2.75
N PHE A 96 8.84 4.56 -2.39
CA PHE A 96 8.70 4.19 -0.99
C PHE A 96 10.07 4.05 -0.31
N GLU A 97 11.01 3.38 -0.96
CA GLU A 97 12.35 3.21 -0.41
C GLU A 97 13.02 4.56 -0.20
N ALA A 98 12.88 5.48 -1.16
CA ALA A 98 13.46 6.82 -1.05
C ALA A 98 12.82 7.60 0.10
N SER A 99 11.53 7.44 0.33
CA SER A 99 10.78 8.17 1.35
C SER A 99 10.95 7.57 2.75
N ALA A 100 10.87 6.25 2.85
CA ALA A 100 10.87 5.55 4.15
C ALA A 100 12.25 5.10 4.60
N GLY A 101 13.18 4.95 3.67
CA GLY A 101 14.56 4.57 3.98
C GLY A 101 14.88 3.11 3.76
N ALA A 102 13.88 2.26 3.57
CA ALA A 102 14.06 0.83 3.31
C ALA A 102 12.77 0.26 2.75
N LEU A 103 12.82 -1.00 2.30
CA LEU A 103 11.66 -1.71 1.77
C LEU A 103 11.14 -2.78 2.72
N TYR A 104 12.04 -3.42 3.45
CA TYR A 104 11.70 -4.60 4.23
C TYR A 104 11.25 -4.22 5.64
N CYS A 105 10.21 -4.92 6.11
CA CYS A 105 9.61 -4.62 7.40
C CYS A 105 10.64 -4.65 8.53
N LYS A 106 11.51 -5.66 8.56
CA LYS A 106 12.52 -5.78 9.62
C LYS A 106 13.47 -4.59 9.66
N ASP A 107 13.84 -4.07 8.49
CA ASP A 107 14.76 -2.94 8.41
C ASP A 107 14.08 -1.66 8.89
N LEU A 108 12.82 -1.46 8.48
CA LEU A 108 12.07 -0.28 8.88
C LEU A 108 11.78 -0.26 10.38
N LYS A 109 11.53 -1.43 10.98
CA LYS A 109 11.18 -1.55 12.39
C LYS A 109 12.38 -1.74 13.30
N GLY A 110 13.58 -1.86 12.74
CA GLY A 110 14.80 -1.97 13.53
C GLY A 110 15.04 -3.34 14.15
N VAL A 111 14.46 -4.39 13.56
CA VAL A 111 14.70 -5.76 14.00
C VAL A 111 16.15 -6.11 13.65
N GLY A 112 16.94 -6.44 14.64
CA GLY A 112 18.36 -6.78 14.46
C GLY A 112 19.30 -5.58 14.45
N THR A 113 18.80 -4.37 14.12
CA THR A 113 19.63 -3.16 14.14
C THR A 113 19.42 -2.33 15.41
N GLY A 114 18.26 -2.51 16.06
CA GLY A 114 17.89 -1.74 17.22
C GLY A 114 17.46 -0.31 16.92
N LYS A 115 17.33 0.05 15.64
CA LYS A 115 17.00 1.42 15.26
C LYS A 115 15.78 1.43 14.32
N VAL A 116 14.67 2.01 14.78
CA VAL A 116 13.47 2.18 13.96
C VAL A 116 13.72 3.30 12.96
N ILE A 117 13.61 2.99 11.67
CA ILE A 117 13.77 3.96 10.59
C ILE A 117 12.43 4.63 10.27
N CYS A 118 11.35 3.84 10.29
CA CYS A 118 10.02 4.33 9.95
C CYS A 118 9.00 3.52 10.74
N THR A 119 8.16 4.20 11.52
CA THR A 119 7.13 3.54 12.32
C THR A 119 6.00 3.04 11.43
N CYS A 120 5.18 2.11 11.93
CA CYS A 120 4.02 1.63 11.16
C CYS A 120 3.08 2.76 10.73
N PRO A 121 2.68 3.68 11.63
CA PRO A 121 1.85 4.80 11.19
C PRO A 121 2.49 5.65 10.11
N ASP A 122 3.79 5.90 10.20
CA ASP A 122 4.50 6.68 9.18
C ASP A 122 4.58 5.95 7.86
N CYS A 123 4.81 4.63 7.88
CA CYS A 123 4.80 3.82 6.66
C CYS A 123 3.44 3.85 5.99
N ILE A 124 2.37 3.77 6.79
CA ILE A 124 1.01 3.84 6.28
C ILE A 124 0.77 5.19 5.60
N SER A 125 1.16 6.29 6.25
CA SER A 125 1.00 7.62 5.67
C SER A 125 1.76 7.78 4.37
N LYS A 126 3.02 7.32 4.33
CA LYS A 126 3.84 7.41 3.13
C LYS A 126 3.25 6.59 1.99
N ALA A 127 2.78 5.38 2.28
CA ALA A 127 2.17 4.53 1.27
C ALA A 127 0.87 5.15 0.73
N CYS A 128 0.06 5.76 1.60
CA CYS A 128 -1.16 6.43 1.16
C CYS A 128 -0.83 7.62 0.26
N GLU A 129 0.17 8.42 0.61
CA GLU A 129 0.59 9.56 -0.21
C GLU A 129 1.05 9.09 -1.59
N LEU A 130 1.83 8.01 -1.63
CA LEU A 130 2.31 7.47 -2.89
C LEU A 130 1.18 6.87 -3.73
N ALA A 131 0.23 6.19 -3.10
CA ALA A 131 -0.93 5.68 -3.81
C ALA A 131 -1.74 6.82 -4.41
N GLU A 132 -1.97 7.89 -3.64
CA GLU A 132 -2.68 9.05 -4.13
C GLU A 132 -1.99 9.64 -5.36
N GLU A 133 -0.68 9.77 -5.31
CA GLU A 133 0.10 10.40 -6.36
C GLU A 133 0.31 9.49 -7.56
N LEU A 134 0.81 8.28 -7.34
CA LEU A 134 1.25 7.41 -8.42
C LEU A 134 0.15 6.50 -8.97
N VAL A 135 -0.76 6.03 -8.11
CA VAL A 135 -1.83 5.16 -8.56
C VAL A 135 -3.01 5.97 -9.10
N TYR A 136 -3.36 7.06 -8.43
CA TYR A 136 -4.57 7.84 -8.76
C TYR A 136 -4.29 9.22 -9.31
N GLY A 137 -3.03 9.54 -9.64
CA GLY A 137 -2.68 10.79 -10.31
C GLY A 137 -2.98 12.02 -9.49
N ASN A 138 -2.58 12.05 -8.22
CA ASN A 138 -2.81 13.17 -7.30
C ASN A 138 -4.30 13.48 -7.13
N GLY A 139 -5.13 12.43 -7.19
CA GLY A 139 -6.55 12.59 -7.03
C GLY A 139 -7.31 12.89 -8.30
N GLU A 140 -6.64 12.94 -9.43
CA GLU A 140 -7.32 13.15 -10.72
C GLU A 140 -8.17 11.95 -11.08
N SER A 141 -9.32 12.22 -11.68
CA SER A 141 -10.20 11.15 -12.14
C SER A 141 -9.58 10.37 -13.26
N LYS A 142 -9.81 9.10 -13.22
CA LYS A 142 -9.44 8.21 -14.31
C LYS A 142 -10.65 7.86 -15.13
#